data_abf1abe22fcdcd67027aa2cad8840107
#
_entry.id   abf1abe22fcdcd67027aa2cad8840107
#
_cell.length_a   1.000
_cell.length_b   1.000
_cell.length_c   1.000
_cell.angle_alpha   90.00
_cell.angle_beta   90.00
_cell.angle_gamma   90.00
#
_symmetry.space_group_name_H-M   'P 1'
#
loop_
_entity.id
_entity.type
_entity.pdbx_description
1 polymer ?
#
loop_
_entity_poly.entity_id
_entity_poly.type
_entity_poly.pdbx_seq_one_letter_code
_entity_poly.pdbx_strand_id
1 'polypeptide(L)'
;MAENKKVKNAQGVSYDGINFKSRLEYNCYRLLKDAGFDPAYEPVRYKLLPSSKLEVGSIYAPRKKILIEYKSYREITYTPDFEFFIGGTHVYFDTKGKPNDAYPLKKKLFLHYLESVGEPYVFFEPHNIAQIEQSIRILLDELRRQDH
;
A
#
# COMPACT_ATOMS: atom_id res chain seq x y z
N MET A 1 -2.97 24.50 -4.22
CA MET A 1 -2.47 23.15 -4.40
C MET A 1 -2.42 22.46 -3.05
N ALA A 2 -3.13 21.39 -2.95
CA ALA A 2 -2.96 20.60 -1.76
C ALA A 2 -1.57 20.02 -1.78
N GLU A 3 -0.67 20.60 -1.03
CA GLU A 3 0.55 19.90 -0.74
C GLU A 3 0.18 18.55 -0.20
N ASN A 4 0.80 17.51 -0.74
CA ASN A 4 0.84 16.24 -0.08
C ASN A 4 1.30 16.51 1.34
N LYS A 5 0.35 16.53 2.26
CA LYS A 5 0.69 16.65 3.66
C LYS A 5 1.51 15.43 4.02
N LYS A 6 2.81 15.59 3.92
CA LYS A 6 3.74 14.64 4.48
C LYS A 6 3.29 14.38 5.90
N VAL A 7 3.24 13.13 6.27
CA VAL A 7 3.07 12.77 7.67
C VAL A 7 4.07 13.62 8.45
N LYS A 8 3.57 14.36 9.41
CA LYS A 8 4.39 15.20 10.27
C LYS A 8 5.52 14.36 10.84
N ASN A 9 6.77 14.76 10.58
CA ASN A 9 8.00 14.06 10.96
C ASN A 9 8.40 12.88 10.07
N ALA A 10 7.76 12.63 8.94
CA ALA A 10 8.27 11.66 7.98
C ALA A 10 9.51 12.25 7.30
N GLN A 11 10.64 11.58 7.45
CA GLN A 11 11.90 11.99 6.82
C GLN A 11 12.25 10.99 5.71
N GLY A 12 12.47 11.52 4.52
CA GLY A 12 12.95 10.74 3.39
C GLY A 12 14.35 10.21 3.67
N VAL A 13 14.63 9.00 3.19
CA VAL A 13 15.94 8.35 3.28
C VAL A 13 16.27 7.78 1.91
N SER A 14 17.50 8.06 1.44
CA SER A 14 18.01 7.49 0.18
C SER A 14 18.96 6.33 0.47
N TYR A 15 18.75 5.18 -0.20
CA TYR A 15 19.57 4.00 -0.07
C TYR A 15 19.37 3.09 -1.29
N ASP A 16 20.44 2.50 -1.80
CA ASP A 16 20.39 1.63 -3.00
C ASP A 16 19.76 2.31 -4.24
N GLY A 17 19.92 3.63 -4.35
CA GLY A 17 19.30 4.40 -5.43
C GLY A 17 17.80 4.60 -5.29
N ILE A 18 17.23 4.25 -4.15
CA ILE A 18 15.80 4.39 -3.85
C ILE A 18 15.60 5.52 -2.86
N ASN A 19 14.62 6.39 -3.13
CA ASN A 19 14.22 7.46 -2.23
C ASN A 19 12.99 7.01 -1.43
N PHE A 20 13.21 6.53 -0.21
CA PHE A 20 12.13 6.10 0.68
C PHE A 20 11.44 7.31 1.30
N LYS A 21 10.13 7.24 1.43
CA LYS A 21 9.33 8.35 1.98
C LYS A 21 9.42 8.45 3.51
N SER A 22 9.83 7.37 4.17
CA SER A 22 9.94 7.35 5.61
C SER A 22 11.10 6.45 6.04
N ARG A 23 11.51 6.62 7.31
CA ARG A 23 12.53 5.78 7.89
C ARG A 23 12.04 4.36 8.13
N LEU A 24 10.76 4.20 8.39
CA LEU A 24 10.16 2.87 8.56
C LEU A 24 10.20 2.08 7.25
N GLU A 25 9.92 2.72 6.12
CA GLU A 25 10.06 2.09 4.80
C GLU A 25 11.50 1.68 4.53
N TYR A 26 12.45 2.54 4.81
CA TYR A 26 13.87 2.24 4.67
C TYR A 26 14.27 1.03 5.51
N ASN A 27 13.88 1.01 6.79
CA ASN A 27 14.18 -0.12 7.68
C ASN A 27 13.55 -1.41 7.17
N CYS A 28 12.33 -1.34 6.66
CA CYS A 28 11.66 -2.50 6.07
C CYS A 28 12.44 -3.04 4.88
N TYR A 29 12.86 -2.18 3.98
CA TYR A 29 13.66 -2.57 2.83
C TYR A 29 14.95 -3.28 3.27
N ARG A 30 15.69 -2.68 4.20
CA ARG A 30 16.94 -3.25 4.68
C ARG A 30 16.75 -4.62 5.33
N LEU A 31 15.75 -4.73 6.20
CA LEU A 31 15.49 -5.99 6.90
C LEU A 31 15.07 -7.09 5.93
N LEU A 32 14.29 -6.76 4.91
CA LEU A 32 13.90 -7.71 3.86
C LEU A 32 15.12 -8.15 3.04
N LYS A 33 15.99 -7.21 2.66
CA LYS A 33 17.22 -7.51 1.93
C LYS A 33 18.16 -8.39 2.78
N ASP A 34 18.34 -8.05 4.04
CA ASP A 34 19.19 -8.82 4.96
C ASP A 34 18.68 -10.25 5.15
N ALA A 35 17.37 -10.44 5.07
CA ALA A 35 16.75 -11.77 5.16
C ALA A 35 16.84 -12.57 3.85
N GLY A 36 17.37 -11.99 2.79
CA GLY A 36 17.56 -12.66 1.51
C GLY A 36 16.45 -12.44 0.49
N PHE A 37 15.51 -11.55 0.77
CA PHE A 37 14.45 -11.20 -0.17
C PHE A 37 14.87 -10.05 -1.08
N ASP A 38 14.18 -9.88 -2.20
CA ASP A 38 14.46 -8.82 -3.16
C ASP A 38 13.19 -7.99 -3.41
N PRO A 39 12.82 -7.12 -2.45
CA PRO A 39 11.60 -6.34 -2.55
C PRO A 39 11.73 -5.24 -3.59
N ALA A 40 10.70 -5.11 -4.43
CA ALA A 40 10.55 -3.96 -5.31
C ALA A 40 9.78 -2.87 -4.55
N TYR A 41 10.30 -1.63 -4.59
CA TYR A 41 9.70 -0.50 -3.91
C TYR A 41 8.69 0.19 -4.80
N GLU A 42 7.43 0.24 -4.35
CA GLU A 42 6.31 0.89 -5.05
C GLU A 42 6.22 0.51 -6.54
N PRO A 43 6.30 -0.79 -6.90
CA PRO A 43 6.43 -1.16 -8.31
C PRO A 43 5.14 -0.98 -9.11
N VAL A 44 3.99 -1.03 -8.47
CA VAL A 44 2.69 -0.98 -9.15
C VAL A 44 1.73 -0.06 -8.42
N ARG A 45 1.07 0.80 -9.19
CA ARG A 45 -0.04 1.61 -8.71
C ARG A 45 -1.33 0.93 -9.17
N TYR A 46 -2.03 0.31 -8.23
CA TYR A 46 -3.26 -0.44 -8.52
C TYR A 46 -4.45 0.50 -8.64
N LYS A 47 -5.23 0.34 -9.70
CA LYS A 47 -6.49 1.04 -9.86
C LYS A 47 -7.58 0.22 -9.19
N LEU A 48 -8.07 0.71 -8.05
CA LEU A 48 -9.07 0.01 -7.25
C LEU A 48 -10.49 0.33 -7.69
N LEU A 49 -10.71 1.55 -8.14
CA LEU A 49 -11.98 2.01 -8.66
C LEU A 49 -11.69 2.91 -9.87
N PRO A 50 -12.28 2.61 -11.04
CA PRO A 50 -12.07 3.47 -12.21
C PRO A 50 -12.78 4.82 -12.03
N SER A 51 -12.30 5.84 -12.74
CA SER A 51 -13.00 7.11 -12.83
C SER A 51 -14.35 6.92 -13.49
N SER A 52 -15.32 7.76 -13.16
CA SER A 52 -16.66 7.64 -13.68
C SER A 52 -17.31 9.00 -13.90
N LYS A 53 -18.16 9.07 -14.93
CA LYS A 53 -19.09 10.19 -15.14
C LYS A 53 -20.44 9.85 -14.54
N LEU A 54 -21.09 10.86 -13.96
CA LEU A 54 -22.45 10.72 -13.47
C LEU A 54 -23.40 11.05 -14.63
N GLU A 55 -23.99 10.04 -15.23
CA GLU A 55 -24.89 10.18 -16.36
C GLU A 55 -26.37 10.05 -15.96
N VAL A 56 -26.64 9.31 -14.91
CA VAL A 56 -28.00 9.03 -14.44
C VAL A 56 -28.44 9.98 -13.33
N GLY A 57 -27.53 10.35 -12.45
CA GLY A 57 -27.82 11.19 -11.31
C GLY A 57 -27.03 12.48 -11.28
N SER A 58 -27.35 13.31 -10.35
CA SER A 58 -26.62 14.55 -10.06
C SER A 58 -26.41 14.66 -8.56
N ILE A 59 -25.27 15.23 -8.15
CA ILE A 59 -24.97 15.42 -6.74
C ILE A 59 -24.86 16.90 -6.44
N TYR A 60 -25.70 17.35 -5.50
CA TYR A 60 -25.70 18.72 -5.03
C TYR A 60 -25.17 18.76 -3.60
N ALA A 61 -24.20 19.61 -3.37
CA ALA A 61 -23.60 19.73 -2.06
C ALA A 61 -23.43 21.21 -1.67
N PRO A 62 -23.50 21.52 -0.36
CA PRO A 62 -23.40 22.92 0.08
C PRO A 62 -21.95 23.39 0.06
N ARG A 63 -21.80 24.64 -0.41
CA ARG A 63 -20.64 25.46 -0.12
C ARG A 63 -21.13 26.69 0.62
N LYS A 64 -21.34 27.84 -0.08
CA LYS A 64 -22.13 28.95 0.46
C LYS A 64 -23.62 28.74 0.21
N LYS A 65 -23.96 27.99 -0.83
CA LYS A 65 -25.30 27.58 -1.21
C LYS A 65 -25.22 26.19 -1.82
N ILE A 66 -26.34 25.54 -2.04
CA ILE A 66 -26.40 24.26 -2.71
C ILE A 66 -26.04 24.45 -4.19
N LEU A 67 -25.01 23.79 -4.61
CA LEU A 67 -24.53 23.79 -6.00
C LEU A 67 -24.29 22.37 -6.46
N ILE A 68 -24.26 22.21 -7.79
CA ILE A 68 -23.86 20.93 -8.34
C ILE A 68 -22.42 20.64 -7.94
N GLU A 69 -22.20 19.49 -7.28
CA GLU A 69 -20.91 19.15 -6.69
C GLU A 69 -19.92 18.75 -7.78
N TYR A 70 -20.28 17.74 -8.55
CA TYR A 70 -19.44 17.26 -9.63
C TYR A 70 -20.22 16.40 -10.60
N LYS A 71 -19.68 16.32 -11.83
CA LYS A 71 -20.24 15.48 -12.90
C LYS A 71 -19.45 14.19 -13.08
N SER A 72 -18.32 14.09 -12.44
CA SER A 72 -17.45 12.92 -12.52
C SER A 72 -16.65 12.77 -11.23
N TYR A 73 -16.18 11.58 -10.96
CA TYR A 73 -15.23 11.34 -9.87
C TYR A 73 -14.01 10.61 -10.39
N ARG A 74 -12.88 10.87 -9.69
CA ARG A 74 -11.58 10.32 -10.07
C ARG A 74 -11.48 8.86 -9.65
N GLU A 75 -10.57 8.16 -10.31
CA GLU A 75 -10.18 6.83 -9.90
C GLU A 75 -9.61 6.83 -8.48
N ILE A 76 -9.77 5.69 -7.80
CA ILE A 76 -9.09 5.42 -6.54
C ILE A 76 -7.95 4.47 -6.83
N THR A 77 -6.74 4.85 -6.44
CA THR A 77 -5.54 4.03 -6.65
C THR A 77 -4.88 3.71 -5.31
N TYR A 78 -4.07 2.65 -5.32
CA TYR A 78 -3.31 2.23 -4.15
C TYR A 78 -1.96 1.68 -4.59
N THR A 79 -0.90 2.08 -3.90
CA THR A 79 0.46 1.63 -4.17
C THR A 79 1.05 1.06 -2.88
N PRO A 80 1.12 -0.28 -2.74
CA PRO A 80 1.82 -0.89 -1.61
C PRO A 80 3.31 -0.52 -1.63
N ASP A 81 3.93 -0.47 -0.45
CA ASP A 81 5.33 -0.08 -0.35
C ASP A 81 6.26 -1.08 -1.02
N PHE A 82 6.09 -2.38 -0.77
CA PHE A 82 6.97 -3.41 -1.31
C PHE A 82 6.20 -4.60 -1.83
N GLU A 83 6.71 -5.18 -2.91
CA GLU A 83 6.19 -6.41 -3.49
C GLU A 83 7.35 -7.32 -3.92
N PHE A 84 7.16 -8.61 -3.72
CA PHE A 84 8.04 -9.65 -4.24
C PHE A 84 7.32 -10.99 -4.22
N PHE A 85 7.93 -12.01 -4.81
CA PHE A 85 7.35 -13.34 -4.83
C PHE A 85 8.17 -14.31 -4.00
N ILE A 86 7.48 -15.23 -3.33
CA ILE A 86 8.07 -16.42 -2.73
C ILE A 86 7.39 -17.60 -3.39
N GLY A 87 8.10 -18.30 -4.28
CA GLY A 87 7.46 -19.31 -5.11
C GLY A 87 6.30 -18.72 -5.89
N GLY A 88 5.12 -19.32 -5.79
CA GLY A 88 3.91 -18.81 -6.43
C GLY A 88 3.12 -17.81 -5.61
N THR A 89 3.61 -17.40 -4.43
CA THR A 89 2.88 -16.50 -3.54
C THR A 89 3.39 -15.07 -3.69
N HIS A 90 2.49 -14.14 -3.97
CA HIS A 90 2.80 -12.71 -4.06
C HIS A 90 2.79 -12.12 -2.64
N VAL A 91 3.90 -11.50 -2.25
CA VAL A 91 4.07 -10.90 -0.93
C VAL A 91 3.98 -9.39 -1.05
N TYR A 92 3.14 -8.80 -0.21
CA TYR A 92 2.98 -7.35 -0.11
C TYR A 92 3.35 -6.88 1.29
N PHE A 93 4.10 -5.80 1.36
CA PHE A 93 4.36 -5.08 2.61
C PHE A 93 3.90 -3.65 2.45
N ASP A 94 3.15 -3.17 3.42
CA ASP A 94 2.77 -1.76 3.50
C ASP A 94 3.02 -1.27 4.91
N THR A 95 4.08 -0.48 5.09
CA THR A 95 4.45 0.04 6.41
C THR A 95 3.58 1.23 6.77
N LYS A 96 3.06 1.23 7.99
CA LYS A 96 2.17 2.30 8.47
C LYS A 96 2.58 2.78 9.84
N GLY A 97 3.34 3.87 9.88
CA GLY A 97 3.60 4.57 11.14
C GLY A 97 2.32 5.19 11.68
N LYS A 98 1.66 6.02 10.86
CA LYS A 98 0.33 6.57 11.13
C LYS A 98 -0.48 6.50 9.84
N PRO A 99 -1.48 5.60 9.75
CA PRO A 99 -2.33 5.54 8.57
C PRO A 99 -3.19 6.80 8.46
N ASN A 100 -3.40 7.28 7.24
CA ASN A 100 -4.34 8.36 6.99
C ASN A 100 -5.77 7.81 6.92
N ASP A 101 -6.77 8.69 6.90
CA ASP A 101 -8.19 8.30 6.95
C ASP A 101 -8.63 7.49 5.72
N ALA A 102 -7.97 7.67 4.58
CA ALA A 102 -8.32 6.94 3.35
C ALA A 102 -7.76 5.53 3.30
N TYR A 103 -6.71 5.24 4.07
CA TYR A 103 -6.01 3.96 3.98
C TYR A 103 -6.89 2.74 4.32
N PRO A 104 -7.70 2.74 5.41
CA PRO A 104 -8.51 1.56 5.71
C PRO A 104 -9.46 1.17 4.58
N LEU A 105 -10.03 2.14 3.89
CA LEU A 105 -10.88 1.88 2.73
C LEU A 105 -10.07 1.34 1.56
N LYS A 106 -8.94 1.96 1.25
CA LYS A 106 -8.05 1.51 0.17
C LYS A 106 -7.55 0.09 0.43
N LYS A 107 -7.20 -0.23 1.67
CA LYS A 107 -6.79 -1.58 2.04
C LYS A 107 -7.89 -2.61 1.75
N LYS A 108 -9.12 -2.33 2.17
CA LYS A 108 -10.26 -3.22 1.91
C LYS A 108 -10.48 -3.42 0.41
N LEU A 109 -10.44 -2.35 -0.37
CA LEU A 109 -10.61 -2.41 -1.81
C LEU A 109 -9.48 -3.20 -2.46
N PHE A 110 -8.25 -3.02 -1.99
CA PHE A 110 -7.11 -3.77 -2.51
C PHE A 110 -7.22 -5.26 -2.21
N LEU A 111 -7.57 -5.62 -0.98
CA LEU A 111 -7.74 -7.03 -0.61
C LEU A 111 -8.89 -7.67 -1.40
N HIS A 112 -9.97 -6.94 -1.61
CA HIS A 112 -11.06 -7.41 -2.47
C HIS A 112 -10.58 -7.66 -3.91
N TYR A 113 -9.76 -6.76 -4.42
CA TYR A 113 -9.14 -6.93 -5.74
C TYR A 113 -8.27 -8.19 -5.78
N LEU A 114 -7.40 -8.39 -4.79
CA LEU A 114 -6.53 -9.57 -4.73
C LEU A 114 -7.33 -10.88 -4.66
N GLU A 115 -8.42 -10.89 -3.88
CA GLU A 115 -9.32 -12.06 -3.83
C GLU A 115 -9.96 -12.33 -5.20
N SER A 116 -10.33 -11.28 -5.93
CA SER A 116 -10.93 -11.45 -7.26
C SER A 116 -9.95 -11.98 -8.30
N VAL A 117 -8.66 -11.68 -8.16
CA VAL A 117 -7.59 -12.23 -9.01
C VAL A 117 -7.42 -13.73 -8.78
N GLY A 118 -7.59 -14.18 -7.54
CA GLY A 118 -7.58 -15.61 -7.21
C GLY A 118 -6.20 -16.26 -7.12
N GLU A 119 -5.12 -15.48 -7.14
CA GLU A 119 -3.77 -15.99 -6.98
C GLU A 119 -3.32 -15.90 -5.52
N PRO A 120 -2.48 -16.84 -5.04
CA PRO A 120 -2.02 -16.80 -3.66
C PRO A 120 -1.26 -15.51 -3.34
N TYR A 121 -1.60 -14.91 -2.22
CA TYR A 121 -0.93 -13.71 -1.73
C TYR A 121 -0.85 -13.69 -0.22
N VAL A 122 0.05 -12.87 0.31
CA VAL A 122 0.10 -12.51 1.72
C VAL A 122 0.36 -11.01 1.84
N PHE A 123 -0.34 -10.37 2.75
CA PHE A 123 -0.25 -8.92 2.95
C PHE A 123 0.17 -8.64 4.39
N PHE A 124 1.26 -7.90 4.55
CA PHE A 124 1.78 -7.50 5.86
C PHE A 124 1.65 -5.99 6.04
N GLU A 125 1.19 -5.59 7.19
CA GLU A 125 1.05 -4.18 7.55
C GLU A 125 1.80 -3.91 8.87
N PRO A 126 3.15 -3.89 8.85
CA PRO A 126 3.90 -3.61 10.06
C PRO A 126 3.87 -2.11 10.40
N HIS A 127 3.72 -1.80 11.69
CA HIS A 127 3.65 -0.44 12.18
C HIS A 127 4.95 0.02 12.85
N ASN A 128 5.88 -0.92 13.08
CA ASN A 128 7.17 -0.64 13.70
C ASN A 128 8.19 -1.72 13.32
N ILE A 129 9.44 -1.52 13.73
CA ILE A 129 10.54 -2.43 13.38
C ILE A 129 10.29 -3.84 13.92
N ALA A 130 9.82 -3.96 15.16
CA ALA A 130 9.54 -5.26 15.75
C ALA A 130 8.51 -6.06 14.93
N GLN A 131 7.49 -5.39 14.42
CA GLN A 131 6.48 -6.02 13.57
C GLN A 131 7.02 -6.37 12.19
N ILE A 132 7.95 -5.59 11.64
CA ILE A 132 8.66 -5.96 10.42
C ILE A 132 9.42 -7.27 10.65
N GLU A 133 10.16 -7.36 11.75
CA GLU A 133 10.92 -8.56 12.09
C GLU A 133 10.03 -9.77 12.29
N GLN A 134 8.88 -9.60 12.94
CA GLN A 134 7.89 -10.67 13.11
C GLN A 134 7.33 -11.14 11.77
N SER A 135 7.04 -10.21 10.86
CA SER A 135 6.55 -10.51 9.52
C SER A 135 7.55 -11.33 8.74
N ILE A 136 8.84 -10.97 8.82
CA ILE A 136 9.92 -11.68 8.15
C ILE A 136 10.05 -13.09 8.72
N ARG A 137 9.94 -13.27 10.04
CA ARG A 137 9.98 -14.60 10.64
C ARG A 137 8.83 -15.49 10.14
N ILE A 138 7.65 -14.93 10.02
CA ILE A 138 6.49 -15.65 9.45
C ILE A 138 6.82 -16.13 8.04
N LEU A 139 7.40 -15.28 7.20
CA LEU A 139 7.79 -15.63 5.84
C LEU A 139 8.86 -16.73 5.82
N LEU A 140 9.89 -16.62 6.67
CA LEU A 140 10.96 -17.61 6.74
C LEU A 140 10.44 -18.96 7.22
N ASP A 141 9.54 -18.97 8.19
CA ASP A 141 8.92 -20.22 8.67
C ASP A 141 8.07 -20.86 7.58
N GLU A 142 7.34 -20.08 6.80
CA GLU A 142 6.53 -20.56 5.70
C GLU A 142 7.40 -21.19 4.61
N LEU A 143 8.54 -20.59 4.30
CA LEU A 143 9.50 -21.15 3.36
C LEU A 143 10.04 -22.49 3.84
N ARG A 144 10.33 -22.63 5.13
CA ARG A 144 10.79 -23.91 5.69
C ARG A 144 9.74 -25.01 5.55
N ARG A 145 8.48 -24.69 5.73
CA ARG A 145 7.38 -25.63 5.55
C ARG A 145 7.26 -26.10 4.11
N GLN A 146 7.51 -25.22 3.15
CA GLN A 146 7.45 -25.54 1.72
C GLN A 146 8.59 -26.46 1.30
N ASP A 147 9.72 -26.42 1.99
CA ASP A 147 10.89 -27.26 1.71
C ASP A 147 10.78 -28.69 2.28
N HIS A 148 9.72 -28.96 2.98
CA HIS A 148 9.41 -30.30 3.52
C HIS A 148 8.14 -30.85 2.81
#